data_498f9c82a004d64ab36e82465dd8a090
#
_entry.id   498f9c82a004d64ab36e82465dd8a090
#
_cell.length_a   1.000
_cell.length_b   1.000
_cell.length_c   1.000
_cell.angle_alpha   90.00
_cell.angle_beta   90.00
_cell.angle_gamma   90.00
#
_symmetry.space_group_name_H-M   'P 1'
#
loop_
_entity.id
_entity.type
_entity.pdbx_description
1 polymer ?
#
loop_
_entity_poly.entity_id
_entity_poly.type
_entity_poly.pdbx_seq_one_letter_code
_entity_poly.pdbx_strand_id
1 'polypeptide(L)'
;MRRVGVFFALALVLMAIGATTVASWIFPGAGIPLFVRPQRVFFVLLWLFVLAAIFRRLMGRFGMPLGEIVEAADRVAEGDYSVRTPEYGSRWMRTLARAFNSMTSKLQAQDLQRRHLMADIAHELRTPLAVLEGRLEGMLDGVYPRDEAQITAVLQETRMLTRLVDDLRTLAHTESGTLTLQKEPTDIGILVHDAAAAFSADAAERTIALTVTAPADLPLVAVDPLRIREVLVNLISNAMRHTPDGGRVSVAATSQPASIAVMVSDTGSGIAAEELPKIFDRFYKGRASRGSGLGLTIARNLVAAHGGEIRADSVEGKGTEMTFTLPLAGPGGPT
;
A
#
# COMPACT_ATOMS: atom_id res chain seq x y z
N MET A 1 22.20 23.62 28.41
CA MET A 1 23.64 23.80 28.07
C MET A 1 24.54 24.17 29.25
N ARG A 2 24.21 25.15 30.12
CA ARG A 2 25.07 25.54 31.27
C ARG A 2 25.46 24.39 32.22
N ARG A 3 24.54 23.47 32.56
CA ARG A 3 24.84 22.34 33.48
C ARG A 3 25.79 21.28 32.91
N VAL A 4 25.87 21.13 31.59
CA VAL A 4 26.82 20.21 30.93
C VAL A 4 28.23 20.80 30.94
N GLY A 5 28.36 22.12 30.73
CA GLY A 5 29.65 22.80 30.78
C GLY A 5 30.30 22.76 32.16
N VAL A 6 29.51 22.94 33.23
CA VAL A 6 30.01 22.85 34.61
C VAL A 6 30.48 21.42 34.95
N PHE A 7 29.76 20.39 34.46
CA PHE A 7 30.15 19.00 34.67
C PHE A 7 31.43 18.63 33.91
N PHE A 8 31.59 19.15 32.68
CA PHE A 8 32.80 18.95 31.87
C PHE A 8 34.02 19.67 32.48
N ALA A 9 33.84 20.90 32.99
CA ALA A 9 34.89 21.64 33.68
C ALA A 9 35.30 20.92 34.97
N LEU A 10 34.36 20.43 35.77
CA LEU A 10 34.64 19.67 36.97
C LEU A 10 35.39 18.36 36.69
N ALA A 11 34.98 17.64 35.62
CA ALA A 11 35.63 16.41 35.18
C ALA A 11 37.06 16.67 34.68
N LEU A 12 37.30 17.77 33.95
CA LEU A 12 38.64 18.19 33.52
C LEU A 12 39.55 18.56 34.70
N VAL A 13 39.03 19.28 35.71
CA VAL A 13 39.77 19.61 36.91
C VAL A 13 40.13 18.35 37.73
N LEU A 14 39.19 17.42 37.89
CA LEU A 14 39.43 16.14 38.54
C LEU A 14 40.40 15.26 37.74
N MET A 15 40.36 15.31 36.42
CA MET A 15 41.30 14.62 35.54
C MET A 15 42.71 15.18 35.62
N ALA A 16 42.85 16.49 35.70
CA ALA A 16 44.14 17.16 35.91
C ALA A 16 44.76 16.84 37.29
N ILE A 17 43.93 16.84 38.34
CA ILE A 17 44.36 16.45 39.70
C ILE A 17 44.75 14.97 39.74
N GLY A 18 43.99 14.07 39.08
CA GLY A 18 44.32 12.65 38.97
C GLY A 18 45.62 12.41 38.20
N ALA A 19 45.81 13.09 37.06
CA ALA A 19 47.03 13.00 36.25
C ALA A 19 48.28 13.47 36.99
N THR A 20 48.18 14.58 37.75
CA THR A 20 49.31 15.08 38.55
C THR A 20 49.64 14.16 39.73
N THR A 21 48.65 13.51 40.36
CA THR A 21 48.88 12.53 41.43
C THR A 21 49.49 11.22 40.88
N VAL A 22 49.08 10.75 39.72
CA VAL A 22 49.67 9.56 39.06
C VAL A 22 51.07 9.85 38.52
N ALA A 23 51.29 11.03 37.92
CA ALA A 23 52.61 11.45 37.44
C ALA A 23 53.64 11.57 38.59
N SER A 24 53.23 12.06 39.77
CA SER A 24 54.10 12.12 40.96
C SER A 24 54.43 10.75 41.56
N TRP A 25 53.74 9.70 41.14
CA TRP A 25 53.98 8.31 41.53
C TRP A 25 54.93 7.61 40.56
N ILE A 26 54.83 7.91 39.25
CA ILE A 26 55.64 7.31 38.17
C ILE A 26 57.05 7.93 38.12
N PHE A 27 57.20 9.21 38.52
CA PHE A 27 58.46 9.93 38.51
C PHE A 27 58.90 10.31 39.90
N PRO A 28 59.50 9.40 40.73
CA PRO A 28 59.90 9.66 42.10
C PRO A 28 61.12 10.58 42.23
N GLY A 29 61.80 10.94 41.13
CA GLY A 29 62.99 11.82 41.12
C GLY A 29 62.71 13.30 41.33
N ALA A 30 61.44 13.74 41.48
CA ALA A 30 61.08 15.16 41.70
C ALA A 30 60.95 15.55 43.20
N GLY A 31 61.72 14.94 44.11
CA GLY A 31 61.84 15.42 45.48
C GLY A 31 60.61 15.22 46.39
N ILE A 32 59.68 14.32 46.08
CA ILE A 32 58.48 14.09 46.88
C ILE A 32 58.68 12.82 47.75
N PRO A 33 58.68 12.93 49.13
CA PRO A 33 58.97 11.79 50.02
C PRO A 33 57.98 10.61 49.78
N LEU A 34 58.54 9.38 49.81
CA LEU A 34 57.90 8.08 49.53
C LEU A 34 56.76 7.66 50.51
N PHE A 35 56.42 8.54 51.43
CA PHE A 35 55.30 8.30 52.35
C PHE A 35 54.00 8.44 51.60
N VAL A 36 53.36 7.33 51.28
CA VAL A 36 52.00 7.29 50.71
C VAL A 36 51.04 7.96 51.66
N ARG A 37 50.87 9.28 51.51
CA ARG A 37 49.90 10.00 52.34
C ARG A 37 48.54 9.43 52.08
N PRO A 38 47.77 8.96 53.05
CA PRO A 38 46.44 8.34 52.89
C PRO A 38 45.47 9.22 52.05
N GLN A 39 45.74 10.52 52.09
CA GLN A 39 45.01 11.51 51.23
C GLN A 39 45.17 11.25 49.72
N ARG A 40 46.33 10.80 49.23
CA ARG A 40 46.57 10.54 47.81
C ARG A 40 45.79 9.29 47.32
N VAL A 41 45.78 8.24 48.13
CA VAL A 41 45.00 7.03 47.87
C VAL A 41 43.51 7.35 47.83
N PHE A 42 43.03 8.19 48.76
CA PHE A 42 41.66 8.67 48.78
C PHE A 42 41.28 9.42 47.49
N PHE A 43 42.12 10.33 47.00
CA PHE A 43 41.85 11.07 45.76
C PHE A 43 41.88 10.18 44.51
N VAL A 44 42.75 9.17 44.42
CA VAL A 44 42.77 8.21 43.34
C VAL A 44 41.50 7.35 43.35
N LEU A 45 41.10 6.85 44.49
CA LEU A 45 39.86 6.06 44.64
C LEU A 45 38.62 6.90 44.32
N LEU A 46 38.59 8.16 44.81
CA LEU A 46 37.50 9.08 44.47
C LEU A 46 37.45 9.37 42.98
N TRP A 47 38.59 9.55 42.33
CA TRP A 47 38.69 9.79 40.89
C TRP A 47 38.19 8.57 40.08
N LEU A 48 38.63 7.34 40.46
CA LEU A 48 38.16 6.10 39.85
C LEU A 48 36.64 5.90 40.03
N PHE A 49 36.13 6.24 41.23
CA PHE A 49 34.69 6.19 41.51
C PHE A 49 33.91 7.17 40.62
N VAL A 50 34.37 8.40 40.48
CA VAL A 50 33.75 9.41 39.59
C VAL A 50 33.81 8.97 38.13
N LEU A 51 34.96 8.45 37.69
CA LEU A 51 35.13 7.93 36.33
C LEU A 51 34.16 6.76 36.07
N ALA A 52 34.09 5.81 37.00
CA ALA A 52 33.16 4.68 36.92
C ALA A 52 31.69 5.14 36.90
N ALA A 53 31.34 6.14 37.72
CA ALA A 53 30.01 6.73 37.77
C ALA A 53 29.65 7.45 36.46
N ILE A 54 30.61 8.19 35.88
CA ILE A 54 30.44 8.83 34.56
C ILE A 54 30.29 7.77 33.47
N PHE A 55 31.15 6.76 33.45
CA PHE A 55 31.11 5.67 32.50
C PHE A 55 29.78 4.91 32.56
N ARG A 56 29.34 4.54 33.77
CA ARG A 56 28.04 3.88 33.97
C ARG A 56 26.88 4.76 33.50
N ARG A 57 26.96 6.08 33.74
CA ARG A 57 25.92 7.02 33.30
C ARG A 57 25.91 7.22 31.78
N LEU A 58 27.07 7.25 31.13
CA LEU A 58 27.21 7.32 29.69
C LEU A 58 26.74 6.02 29.02
N MET A 59 27.16 4.87 29.55
CA MET A 59 26.78 3.57 29.04
C MET A 59 25.26 3.35 29.14
N GLY A 60 24.65 3.67 30.29
CA GLY A 60 23.18 3.57 30.45
C GLY A 60 22.40 4.62 29.64
N ARG A 61 23.04 5.72 29.25
CA ARG A 61 22.37 6.80 28.52
C ARG A 61 22.48 6.66 27.00
N PHE A 62 23.52 6.00 26.51
CA PHE A 62 23.82 5.85 25.07
C PHE A 62 24.12 4.42 24.66
N GLY A 63 24.91 3.66 25.44
CA GLY A 63 25.39 2.35 25.04
C GLY A 63 24.28 1.26 25.00
N MET A 64 23.56 1.12 26.11
CA MET A 64 22.47 0.13 26.18
C MET A 64 21.34 0.38 25.18
N PRO A 65 20.78 1.61 25.08
CA PRO A 65 19.70 1.85 24.11
C PRO A 65 20.13 1.68 22.66
N LEU A 66 21.39 1.98 22.32
CA LEU A 66 21.89 1.78 20.96
C LEU A 66 22.03 0.28 20.64
N GLY A 67 22.56 -0.50 21.61
CA GLY A 67 22.66 -1.97 21.46
C GLY A 67 21.32 -2.63 21.21
N GLU A 68 20.28 -2.22 21.95
CA GLU A 68 18.91 -2.72 21.77
C GLU A 68 18.33 -2.38 20.39
N ILE A 69 18.62 -1.20 19.85
CA ILE A 69 18.20 -0.82 18.50
C ILE A 69 18.91 -1.65 17.43
N VAL A 70 20.21 -1.94 17.61
CA VAL A 70 20.98 -2.78 16.69
C VAL A 70 20.44 -4.21 16.69
N GLU A 71 20.25 -4.81 17.88
CA GLU A 71 19.68 -6.14 18.02
C GLU A 71 18.25 -6.23 17.45
N ALA A 72 17.45 -5.19 17.68
CA ALA A 72 16.11 -5.10 17.10
C ALA A 72 16.18 -4.98 15.56
N ALA A 73 17.16 -4.27 15.02
CA ALA A 73 17.34 -4.15 13.56
C ALA A 73 17.75 -5.48 12.92
N ASP A 74 18.59 -6.26 13.57
CA ASP A 74 18.96 -7.61 13.11
C ASP A 74 17.74 -8.54 13.06
N ARG A 75 16.90 -8.53 14.10
CA ARG A 75 15.64 -9.30 14.11
C ARG A 75 14.67 -8.84 13.00
N VAL A 76 14.57 -7.53 12.76
CA VAL A 76 13.76 -7.00 11.65
C VAL A 76 14.30 -7.47 10.31
N ALA A 77 15.63 -7.54 10.13
CA ALA A 77 16.26 -8.07 8.93
C ALA A 77 15.97 -9.56 8.70
N GLU A 78 15.78 -10.34 9.78
CA GLU A 78 15.33 -11.73 9.75
C GLU A 78 13.81 -11.89 9.53
N GLY A 79 13.07 -10.78 9.44
CA GLY A 79 11.64 -10.78 9.17
C GLY A 79 10.72 -10.71 10.41
N ASP A 80 11.28 -10.53 11.62
CA ASP A 80 10.48 -10.31 12.82
C ASP A 80 10.12 -8.82 12.96
N TYR A 81 9.05 -8.41 12.29
CA TYR A 81 8.55 -7.03 12.35
C TYR A 81 7.74 -6.71 13.61
N SER A 82 7.58 -7.67 14.54
CA SER A 82 6.86 -7.44 15.81
C SER A 82 7.72 -6.73 16.86
N VAL A 83 9.04 -6.68 16.65
CA VAL A 83 10.01 -6.07 17.57
C VAL A 83 9.73 -4.59 17.77
N ARG A 84 9.84 -4.16 19.03
CA ARG A 84 9.78 -2.75 19.40
C ARG A 84 10.92 -2.42 20.35
N THR A 85 11.52 -1.26 20.15
CA THR A 85 12.56 -0.73 21.03
C THR A 85 11.94 0.19 22.06
N PRO A 86 12.36 0.09 23.34
CA PRO A 86 11.87 0.98 24.38
C PRO A 86 12.32 2.43 24.16
N GLU A 87 11.44 3.39 24.46
CA GLU A 87 11.69 4.83 24.26
C GLU A 87 12.32 5.46 25.50
N TYR A 88 13.54 5.08 25.89
CA TYR A 88 14.25 5.65 27.02
C TYR A 88 15.60 6.27 26.61
N GLY A 89 16.31 6.87 27.57
CA GLY A 89 17.61 7.51 27.35
C GLY A 89 17.52 8.99 27.02
N SER A 90 18.46 9.50 26.23
CA SER A 90 18.52 10.91 25.83
C SER A 90 17.38 11.28 24.87
N ARG A 91 17.12 12.60 24.73
CA ARG A 91 16.09 13.07 23.78
C ARG A 91 16.31 12.54 22.37
N TRP A 92 17.57 12.49 21.92
CA TRP A 92 17.95 11.97 20.60
C TRP A 92 17.65 10.47 20.49
N MET A 93 17.99 9.66 21.54
CA MET A 93 17.70 8.22 21.55
C MET A 93 16.22 7.91 21.51
N ARG A 94 15.40 8.64 22.26
CA ARG A 94 13.94 8.50 22.20
C ARG A 94 13.38 8.83 20.81
N THR A 95 13.95 9.83 20.13
CA THR A 95 13.56 10.16 18.75
C THR A 95 13.94 9.06 17.79
N LEU A 96 15.13 8.47 17.93
CA LEU A 96 15.59 7.35 17.11
C LEU A 96 14.73 6.10 17.34
N ALA A 97 14.45 5.73 18.61
CA ALA A 97 13.59 4.61 18.95
C ALA A 97 12.17 4.77 18.37
N ARG A 98 11.59 5.98 18.44
CA ARG A 98 10.28 6.27 17.82
C ARG A 98 10.30 6.12 16.30
N ALA A 99 11.33 6.63 15.65
CA ALA A 99 11.49 6.50 14.20
C ALA A 99 11.62 5.01 13.80
N PHE A 100 12.43 4.25 14.54
CA PHE A 100 12.58 2.81 14.35
C PHE A 100 11.25 2.07 14.56
N ASN A 101 10.54 2.32 15.67
CA ASN A 101 9.25 1.70 15.95
C ASN A 101 8.18 2.05 14.90
N SER A 102 8.19 3.29 14.39
CA SER A 102 7.30 3.69 13.29
C SER A 102 7.62 2.93 12.00
N MET A 103 8.90 2.77 11.68
CA MET A 103 9.34 2.00 10.51
C MET A 103 8.92 0.52 10.64
N THR A 104 9.20 -0.13 11.78
CA THR A 104 8.82 -1.53 12.01
C THR A 104 7.33 -1.74 11.98
N SER A 105 6.53 -0.78 12.49
CA SER A 105 5.07 -0.83 12.40
C SER A 105 4.58 -0.78 10.96
N LYS A 106 5.18 0.04 10.10
CA LYS A 106 4.86 0.10 8.67
C LYS A 106 5.23 -1.21 7.97
N LEU A 107 6.43 -1.74 8.24
CA LEU A 107 6.86 -3.04 7.68
C LEU A 107 5.93 -4.18 8.09
N GLN A 108 5.54 -4.22 9.36
CA GLN A 108 4.59 -5.21 9.89
C GLN A 108 3.23 -5.12 9.19
N ALA A 109 2.70 -3.91 9.02
CA ALA A 109 1.44 -3.69 8.32
C ALA A 109 1.53 -4.14 6.84
N GLN A 110 2.63 -3.81 6.16
CA GLN A 110 2.88 -4.23 4.78
C GLN A 110 3.01 -5.76 4.64
N ASP A 111 3.72 -6.43 5.56
CA ASP A 111 3.85 -7.89 5.54
C ASP A 111 2.52 -8.59 5.78
N LEU A 112 1.73 -8.13 6.76
CA LEU A 112 0.38 -8.63 7.01
C LEU A 112 -0.52 -8.45 5.78
N GLN A 113 -0.50 -7.28 5.16
CA GLN A 113 -1.27 -6.98 3.97
C GLN A 113 -0.86 -7.88 2.80
N ARG A 114 0.44 -8.13 2.62
CA ARG A 114 0.97 -9.05 1.62
C ARG A 114 0.53 -10.49 1.88
N ARG A 115 0.56 -10.96 3.13
CA ARG A 115 0.11 -12.32 3.49
C ARG A 115 -1.39 -12.50 3.23
N HIS A 116 -2.21 -11.52 3.60
CA HIS A 116 -3.64 -11.54 3.31
C HIS A 116 -3.87 -11.61 1.80
N LEU A 117 -3.20 -10.75 1.02
CA LEU A 117 -3.30 -10.77 -0.44
C LEU A 117 -2.97 -12.15 -1.03
N MET A 118 -1.88 -12.81 -0.56
CA MET A 118 -1.52 -14.15 -1.05
C MET A 118 -2.55 -15.20 -0.67
N ALA A 119 -3.13 -15.12 0.52
CA ALA A 119 -4.19 -16.03 0.95
C ALA A 119 -5.46 -15.86 0.11
N ASP A 120 -5.85 -14.61 -0.15
CA ASP A 120 -7.02 -14.28 -0.97
C ASP A 120 -6.82 -14.75 -2.42
N ILE A 121 -5.65 -14.50 -3.02
CA ILE A 121 -5.28 -15.00 -4.35
C ILE A 121 -5.39 -16.52 -4.42
N ALA A 122 -4.80 -17.22 -3.45
CA ALA A 122 -4.85 -18.68 -3.42
C ALA A 122 -6.28 -19.22 -3.31
N HIS A 123 -7.15 -18.53 -2.57
CA HIS A 123 -8.55 -18.90 -2.42
C HIS A 123 -9.32 -18.68 -3.73
N GLU A 124 -9.15 -17.51 -4.35
CA GLU A 124 -9.85 -17.13 -5.60
C GLU A 124 -9.39 -17.96 -6.82
N LEU A 125 -8.16 -18.45 -6.83
CA LEU A 125 -7.67 -19.37 -7.86
C LEU A 125 -8.16 -20.81 -7.64
N ARG A 126 -8.22 -21.27 -6.38
CA ARG A 126 -8.60 -22.66 -6.07
C ARG A 126 -10.03 -22.99 -6.51
N THR A 127 -10.95 -22.06 -6.30
CA THR A 127 -12.38 -22.29 -6.59
C THR A 127 -12.65 -22.59 -8.08
N PRO A 128 -12.26 -21.73 -9.05
CA PRO A 128 -12.48 -22.03 -10.47
C PRO A 128 -11.66 -23.22 -10.95
N LEU A 129 -10.47 -23.44 -10.40
CA LEU A 129 -9.64 -24.59 -10.73
C LEU A 129 -10.33 -25.91 -10.34
N ALA A 130 -10.89 -25.99 -9.12
CA ALA A 130 -11.63 -27.16 -8.66
C ALA A 130 -12.90 -27.42 -9.50
N VAL A 131 -13.59 -26.36 -9.95
CA VAL A 131 -14.75 -26.49 -10.86
C VAL A 131 -14.29 -27.04 -12.20
N LEU A 132 -13.18 -26.53 -12.73
CA LEU A 132 -12.62 -26.96 -14.02
C LEU A 132 -12.17 -28.43 -13.96
N GLU A 133 -11.42 -28.82 -12.92
CA GLU A 133 -10.99 -30.21 -12.67
C GLU A 133 -12.21 -31.14 -12.55
N GLY A 134 -13.18 -30.80 -11.69
CA GLY A 134 -14.37 -31.64 -11.53
C GLY A 134 -15.22 -31.81 -12.77
N ARG A 135 -15.30 -30.78 -13.66
CA ARG A 135 -15.95 -30.90 -14.96
C ARG A 135 -15.19 -31.83 -15.90
N LEU A 136 -13.87 -31.70 -15.98
CA LEU A 136 -13.02 -32.54 -16.82
C LEU A 136 -13.02 -34.01 -16.34
N GLU A 137 -12.92 -34.25 -15.03
CA GLU A 137 -13.01 -35.56 -14.44
C GLU A 137 -14.41 -36.19 -14.71
N GLY A 138 -15.50 -35.43 -14.48
CA GLY A 138 -16.85 -35.91 -14.77
C GLY A 138 -17.07 -36.25 -16.26
N MET A 139 -16.39 -35.53 -17.18
CA MET A 139 -16.40 -35.87 -18.61
C MET A 139 -15.58 -37.14 -18.91
N LEU A 140 -14.46 -37.36 -18.21
CA LEU A 140 -13.64 -38.57 -18.33
C LEU A 140 -14.39 -39.81 -17.82
N ASP A 141 -15.05 -39.68 -16.68
CA ASP A 141 -15.82 -40.77 -16.03
C ASP A 141 -17.19 -41.01 -16.67
N GLY A 142 -17.57 -40.20 -17.67
CA GLY A 142 -18.86 -40.34 -18.36
C GLY A 142 -20.06 -39.83 -17.55
N VAL A 143 -19.84 -39.09 -16.46
CA VAL A 143 -20.88 -38.42 -15.66
C VAL A 143 -21.46 -37.24 -16.41
N TYR A 144 -20.61 -36.48 -17.11
CA TYR A 144 -21.02 -35.39 -17.98
C TYR A 144 -20.84 -35.77 -19.47
N PRO A 145 -21.76 -35.36 -20.35
CA PRO A 145 -21.59 -35.58 -21.79
C PRO A 145 -20.36 -34.82 -22.29
N ARG A 146 -19.69 -35.39 -23.29
CA ARG A 146 -18.56 -34.72 -23.98
C ARG A 146 -19.09 -33.89 -25.15
N ASP A 147 -19.98 -32.96 -24.87
CA ASP A 147 -20.63 -32.11 -25.86
C ASP A 147 -20.05 -30.66 -25.87
N GLU A 148 -20.48 -29.89 -26.84
CA GLU A 148 -20.07 -28.51 -27.05
C GLU A 148 -20.39 -27.62 -25.83
N ALA A 149 -21.52 -27.92 -25.15
CA ALA A 149 -21.95 -27.14 -23.98
C ALA A 149 -20.94 -27.27 -22.81
N GLN A 150 -20.50 -28.51 -22.53
CA GLN A 150 -19.50 -28.74 -21.46
C GLN A 150 -18.13 -28.19 -21.84
N ILE A 151 -17.70 -28.33 -23.09
CA ILE A 151 -16.43 -27.76 -23.58
C ILE A 151 -16.47 -26.23 -23.48
N THR A 152 -17.59 -25.60 -23.86
CA THR A 152 -17.80 -24.16 -23.74
C THR A 152 -17.74 -23.71 -22.28
N ALA A 153 -18.33 -24.47 -21.36
CA ALA A 153 -18.28 -24.14 -19.94
C ALA A 153 -16.84 -24.22 -19.38
N VAL A 154 -16.06 -25.24 -19.76
CA VAL A 154 -14.63 -25.35 -19.39
C VAL A 154 -13.84 -24.18 -19.98
N LEU A 155 -14.09 -23.78 -21.22
CA LEU A 155 -13.44 -22.64 -21.85
C LEU A 155 -13.79 -21.32 -21.16
N GLN A 156 -15.03 -21.15 -20.70
CA GLN A 156 -15.45 -19.97 -19.94
C GLN A 156 -14.71 -19.86 -18.61
N GLU A 157 -14.55 -20.98 -17.86
CA GLU A 157 -13.78 -21.01 -16.63
C GLU A 157 -12.29 -20.69 -16.87
N THR A 158 -11.71 -21.25 -17.94
CA THR A 158 -10.31 -20.95 -18.33
C THR A 158 -10.12 -19.46 -18.64
N ARG A 159 -11.07 -18.85 -19.38
CA ARG A 159 -11.04 -17.41 -19.69
C ARG A 159 -11.21 -16.55 -18.43
N MET A 160 -11.98 -17.01 -17.44
CA MET A 160 -12.13 -16.33 -16.16
C MET A 160 -10.82 -16.37 -15.37
N LEU A 161 -10.12 -17.52 -15.34
CA LEU A 161 -8.79 -17.65 -14.71
C LEU A 161 -7.75 -16.75 -15.39
N THR A 162 -7.73 -16.69 -16.72
CA THR A 162 -6.82 -15.80 -17.45
C THR A 162 -7.04 -14.35 -17.06
N ARG A 163 -8.29 -13.89 -17.06
CA ARG A 163 -8.63 -12.53 -16.61
C ARG A 163 -8.21 -12.27 -15.16
N LEU A 164 -8.42 -13.22 -14.24
CA LEU A 164 -7.99 -13.07 -12.85
C LEU A 164 -6.46 -12.90 -12.73
N VAL A 165 -5.68 -13.63 -13.53
CA VAL A 165 -4.21 -13.50 -13.56
C VAL A 165 -3.79 -12.13 -14.11
N ASP A 166 -4.44 -11.63 -15.17
CA ASP A 166 -4.18 -10.30 -15.71
C ASP A 166 -4.56 -9.19 -14.73
N ASP A 167 -5.69 -9.32 -14.04
CA ASP A 167 -6.14 -8.44 -12.96
C ASP A 167 -5.10 -8.37 -11.83
N LEU A 168 -4.60 -9.52 -11.39
CA LEU A 168 -3.56 -9.61 -10.36
C LEU A 168 -2.25 -8.97 -10.79
N ARG A 169 -1.86 -9.12 -12.06
CA ARG A 169 -0.68 -8.48 -12.61
C ARG A 169 -0.83 -6.96 -12.63
N THR A 170 -1.97 -6.44 -13.09
CA THR A 170 -2.27 -5.00 -13.08
C THR A 170 -2.27 -4.46 -11.65
N LEU A 171 -2.89 -5.18 -10.70
CA LEU A 171 -2.90 -4.81 -9.28
C LEU A 171 -1.48 -4.74 -8.71
N ALA A 172 -0.64 -5.75 -8.94
CA ALA A 172 0.73 -5.79 -8.46
C ALA A 172 1.58 -4.61 -8.98
N HIS A 173 1.43 -4.24 -10.26
CA HIS A 173 2.14 -3.11 -10.85
C HIS A 173 1.66 -1.76 -10.32
N THR A 174 0.34 -1.60 -10.10
CA THR A 174 -0.21 -0.35 -9.56
C THR A 174 0.18 -0.14 -8.10
N GLU A 175 0.22 -1.18 -7.28
CA GLU A 175 0.56 -1.10 -5.86
C GLU A 175 2.04 -0.92 -5.57
N SER A 176 2.90 -1.53 -6.38
CA SER A 176 4.35 -1.34 -6.26
C SER A 176 4.82 0.02 -6.78
N GLY A 177 3.94 0.81 -7.39
CA GLY A 177 4.30 2.08 -8.04
C GLY A 177 5.20 1.89 -9.28
N THR A 178 5.30 0.65 -9.79
CA THR A 178 6.12 0.32 -10.98
C THR A 178 5.33 0.41 -12.29
N LEU A 179 4.04 0.78 -12.21
CA LEU A 179 3.23 0.98 -13.41
C LEU A 179 3.74 2.17 -14.20
N THR A 180 4.36 1.90 -15.34
CA THR A 180 4.73 2.93 -16.30
C THR A 180 3.55 3.20 -17.22
N LEU A 181 2.96 4.40 -17.13
CA LEU A 181 1.87 4.82 -18.00
C LEU A 181 2.42 5.37 -19.32
N GLN A 182 1.89 4.92 -20.43
CA GLN A 182 2.15 5.46 -21.75
C GLN A 182 1.10 6.53 -22.06
N LYS A 183 1.30 7.73 -21.46
CA LYS A 183 0.36 8.84 -21.61
C LYS A 183 0.49 9.49 -22.98
N GLU A 184 -0.63 9.62 -23.69
CA GLU A 184 -0.75 10.34 -24.95
C GLU A 184 -2.02 11.19 -24.98
N PRO A 185 -2.07 12.26 -25.81
CA PRO A 185 -3.29 13.05 -25.99
C PRO A 185 -4.42 12.18 -26.53
N THR A 186 -5.43 11.94 -25.72
CA THR A 186 -6.52 10.98 -26.00
C THR A 186 -7.87 11.69 -25.98
N ASP A 187 -8.71 11.38 -26.95
CA ASP A 187 -10.12 11.74 -26.99
C ASP A 187 -10.92 10.76 -26.13
N ILE A 188 -11.41 11.24 -24.99
CA ILE A 188 -12.17 10.42 -24.03
C ILE A 188 -13.55 10.07 -24.58
N GLY A 189 -14.14 10.91 -25.43
CA GLY A 189 -15.42 10.61 -26.09
C GLY A 189 -15.34 9.38 -26.98
N ILE A 190 -14.32 9.31 -27.85
CA ILE A 190 -14.06 8.13 -28.69
C ILE A 190 -13.83 6.88 -27.80
N LEU A 191 -13.01 7.02 -26.77
CA LEU A 191 -12.68 5.89 -25.91
C LEU A 191 -13.90 5.31 -25.17
N VAL A 192 -14.82 6.19 -24.74
CA VAL A 192 -16.08 5.80 -24.09
C VAL A 192 -17.00 5.08 -25.09
N HIS A 193 -17.13 5.61 -26.31
CA HIS A 193 -17.92 4.96 -27.35
C HIS A 193 -17.41 3.57 -27.71
N ASP A 194 -16.07 3.45 -27.91
CA ASP A 194 -15.44 2.17 -28.23
C ASP A 194 -15.58 1.13 -27.10
N ALA A 195 -15.43 1.57 -25.85
CA ALA A 195 -15.59 0.70 -24.70
C ALA A 195 -17.03 0.20 -24.56
N ALA A 196 -18.02 1.08 -24.73
CA ALA A 196 -19.43 0.72 -24.64
C ALA A 196 -19.88 -0.18 -25.83
N ALA A 197 -19.34 0.05 -27.03
CA ALA A 197 -19.65 -0.77 -28.20
C ALA A 197 -19.33 -2.26 -28.00
N ALA A 198 -18.32 -2.59 -27.20
CA ALA A 198 -17.97 -3.98 -26.87
C ALA A 198 -19.08 -4.72 -26.11
N PHE A 199 -20.01 -4.01 -25.48
CA PHE A 199 -21.13 -4.58 -24.72
C PHE A 199 -22.47 -4.52 -25.48
N SER A 200 -22.51 -4.01 -26.70
CA SER A 200 -23.74 -3.82 -27.46
C SER A 200 -24.51 -5.12 -27.72
N ALA A 201 -23.80 -6.21 -28.03
CA ALA A 201 -24.41 -7.53 -28.27
C ALA A 201 -25.04 -8.11 -27.00
N ASP A 202 -24.31 -8.07 -25.85
CA ASP A 202 -24.80 -8.54 -24.55
C ASP A 202 -25.99 -7.68 -24.06
N ALA A 203 -25.94 -6.37 -24.28
CA ALA A 203 -27.03 -5.46 -23.96
C ALA A 203 -28.29 -5.79 -24.80
N ALA A 204 -28.14 -6.05 -26.10
CA ALA A 204 -29.24 -6.41 -26.96
C ALA A 204 -29.87 -7.75 -26.57
N GLU A 205 -29.07 -8.78 -26.27
CA GLU A 205 -29.53 -10.10 -25.83
C GLU A 205 -30.37 -9.99 -24.54
N ARG A 206 -29.94 -9.13 -23.61
CA ARG A 206 -30.58 -8.92 -22.30
C ARG A 206 -31.60 -7.77 -22.32
N THR A 207 -31.92 -7.20 -23.49
CA THR A 207 -32.81 -6.04 -23.64
C THR A 207 -32.46 -4.84 -22.75
N ILE A 208 -31.17 -4.68 -22.39
CA ILE A 208 -30.68 -3.56 -21.61
C ILE A 208 -30.47 -2.34 -22.52
N ALA A 209 -31.06 -1.20 -22.17
CA ALA A 209 -30.87 0.05 -22.91
C ALA A 209 -29.47 0.63 -22.58
N LEU A 210 -28.47 0.32 -23.43
CA LEU A 210 -27.11 0.90 -23.31
C LEU A 210 -27.05 2.23 -24.08
N THR A 211 -26.78 3.33 -23.39
CA THR A 211 -26.69 4.68 -23.97
C THR A 211 -25.34 5.31 -23.70
N VAL A 212 -24.80 6.02 -24.69
CA VAL A 212 -23.55 6.76 -24.56
C VAL A 212 -23.80 8.23 -24.87
N THR A 213 -23.30 9.13 -24.04
CA THR A 213 -23.39 10.58 -24.21
C THR A 213 -22.02 11.19 -24.00
N ALA A 214 -21.40 11.64 -25.09
CA ALA A 214 -20.13 12.37 -25.00
C ALA A 214 -20.19 13.56 -25.97
N PRO A 215 -20.03 14.82 -25.49
CA PRO A 215 -19.90 15.98 -26.36
C PRO A 215 -18.72 15.84 -27.33
N ALA A 216 -18.90 16.32 -28.57
CA ALA A 216 -17.86 16.22 -29.61
C ALA A 216 -16.67 17.22 -29.37
N ASP A 217 -16.83 18.16 -28.46
CA ASP A 217 -15.86 19.22 -28.15
C ASP A 217 -15.12 19.00 -26.84
N LEU A 218 -15.05 17.74 -26.37
CA LEU A 218 -14.25 17.39 -25.20
C LEU A 218 -12.76 17.66 -25.46
N PRO A 219 -12.06 18.30 -24.52
CA PRO A 219 -10.62 18.50 -24.64
C PRO A 219 -9.86 17.18 -24.60
N LEU A 220 -8.72 17.10 -25.33
CA LEU A 220 -7.83 15.96 -25.23
C LEU A 220 -7.19 15.89 -23.83
N VAL A 221 -7.05 14.68 -23.30
CA VAL A 221 -6.44 14.42 -21.99
C VAL A 221 -5.20 13.56 -22.18
N ALA A 222 -4.11 13.90 -21.49
CA ALA A 222 -2.89 13.11 -21.48
C ALA A 222 -3.03 11.88 -20.57
N VAL A 223 -3.48 10.76 -21.14
CA VAL A 223 -3.74 9.50 -20.45
C VAL A 223 -3.17 8.31 -21.24
N ASP A 224 -3.03 7.18 -20.57
CA ASP A 224 -2.77 5.89 -21.21
C ASP A 224 -4.13 5.29 -21.67
N PRO A 225 -4.42 5.27 -22.99
CA PRO A 225 -5.74 4.88 -23.50
C PRO A 225 -6.07 3.43 -23.21
N LEU A 226 -5.07 2.53 -23.16
CA LEU A 226 -5.30 1.12 -22.82
C LEU A 226 -5.75 0.99 -21.37
N ARG A 227 -5.14 1.74 -20.46
CA ARG A 227 -5.49 1.71 -19.04
C ARG A 227 -6.83 2.36 -18.74
N ILE A 228 -7.17 3.46 -19.43
CA ILE A 228 -8.50 4.06 -19.27
C ILE A 228 -9.57 3.18 -19.89
N ARG A 229 -9.30 2.51 -21.01
CA ARG A 229 -10.19 1.47 -21.57
C ARG A 229 -10.44 0.34 -20.53
N GLU A 230 -9.40 -0.12 -19.82
CA GLU A 230 -9.51 -1.12 -18.76
C GLU A 230 -10.44 -0.64 -17.62
N VAL A 231 -10.33 0.64 -17.21
CA VAL A 231 -11.25 1.26 -16.24
C VAL A 231 -12.70 1.21 -16.76
N LEU A 232 -12.93 1.68 -17.98
CA LEU A 232 -14.27 1.71 -18.59
C LEU A 232 -14.89 0.32 -18.70
N VAL A 233 -14.13 -0.67 -19.17
CA VAL A 233 -14.57 -2.07 -19.26
C VAL A 233 -14.97 -2.62 -17.90
N ASN A 234 -14.19 -2.35 -16.87
CA ASN A 234 -14.50 -2.78 -15.50
C ASN A 234 -15.80 -2.15 -14.98
N LEU A 235 -15.99 -0.86 -15.19
CA LEU A 235 -17.20 -0.15 -14.74
C LEU A 235 -18.45 -0.57 -15.54
N ILE A 236 -18.35 -0.62 -16.87
CA ILE A 236 -19.47 -1.01 -17.74
C ILE A 236 -19.85 -2.48 -17.49
N SER A 237 -18.87 -3.39 -17.41
CA SER A 237 -19.12 -4.80 -17.10
C SER A 237 -19.82 -4.98 -15.75
N ASN A 238 -19.43 -4.16 -14.74
CA ASN A 238 -20.09 -4.19 -13.45
C ASN A 238 -21.55 -3.69 -13.54
N ALA A 239 -21.79 -2.57 -14.20
CA ALA A 239 -23.12 -2.03 -14.46
C ALA A 239 -24.01 -3.04 -15.20
N MET A 240 -23.51 -3.61 -16.29
CA MET A 240 -24.23 -4.65 -17.07
C MET A 240 -24.59 -5.85 -16.22
N ARG A 241 -23.68 -6.32 -15.37
CA ARG A 241 -23.88 -7.50 -14.51
C ARG A 241 -25.01 -7.30 -13.49
N HIS A 242 -25.08 -6.12 -12.89
CA HIS A 242 -26.03 -5.82 -11.81
C HIS A 242 -27.36 -5.24 -12.31
N THR A 243 -27.45 -4.90 -13.58
CA THR A 243 -28.70 -4.45 -14.20
C THR A 243 -29.56 -5.65 -14.60
N PRO A 244 -30.82 -5.71 -14.21
CA PRO A 244 -31.77 -6.74 -14.68
C PRO A 244 -32.07 -6.55 -16.15
N ASP A 245 -32.56 -7.63 -16.78
CA ASP A 245 -33.01 -7.58 -18.15
C ASP A 245 -34.13 -6.55 -18.35
N GLY A 246 -34.07 -5.78 -19.42
CA GLY A 246 -34.93 -4.62 -19.65
C GLY A 246 -34.53 -3.33 -18.91
N GLY A 247 -33.45 -3.35 -18.13
CA GLY A 247 -32.93 -2.16 -17.42
C GLY A 247 -32.16 -1.20 -18.32
N ARG A 248 -31.47 -0.26 -17.72
CA ARG A 248 -30.70 0.76 -18.44
C ARG A 248 -29.29 0.88 -17.86
N VAL A 249 -28.32 1.02 -18.77
CA VAL A 249 -26.93 1.43 -18.46
C VAL A 249 -26.62 2.66 -19.29
N SER A 250 -26.09 3.71 -18.68
CA SER A 250 -25.67 4.92 -19.37
C SER A 250 -24.21 5.25 -19.08
N VAL A 251 -23.47 5.61 -20.11
CA VAL A 251 -22.10 6.10 -19.98
C VAL A 251 -22.05 7.52 -20.50
N ALA A 252 -21.58 8.46 -19.66
CA ALA A 252 -21.51 9.86 -20.02
C ALA A 252 -20.13 10.42 -19.75
N ALA A 253 -19.62 11.26 -20.66
CA ALA A 253 -18.41 12.04 -20.45
C ALA A 253 -18.76 13.54 -20.46
N THR A 254 -18.23 14.31 -19.51
CA THR A 254 -18.49 15.74 -19.38
C THR A 254 -17.22 16.51 -19.08
N SER A 255 -17.07 17.68 -19.70
CA SER A 255 -15.97 18.59 -19.40
C SER A 255 -16.24 19.37 -18.12
N GLN A 256 -15.25 19.43 -17.23
CA GLN A 256 -15.22 20.25 -16.02
C GLN A 256 -14.07 21.26 -16.12
N PRO A 257 -14.01 22.32 -15.30
CA PRO A 257 -12.99 23.37 -15.41
C PRO A 257 -11.54 22.89 -15.39
N ALA A 258 -11.26 21.78 -14.69
CA ALA A 258 -9.89 21.25 -14.52
C ALA A 258 -9.76 19.74 -14.84
N SER A 259 -10.84 19.10 -15.28
CA SER A 259 -10.88 17.65 -15.53
C SER A 259 -11.96 17.25 -16.52
N ILE A 260 -11.88 16.04 -17.06
CA ILE A 260 -13.03 15.36 -17.64
C ILE A 260 -13.60 14.41 -16.59
N ALA A 261 -14.90 14.45 -16.39
CA ALA A 261 -15.62 13.47 -15.58
C ALA A 261 -16.29 12.44 -16.51
N VAL A 262 -16.10 11.16 -16.20
CA VAL A 262 -16.78 10.05 -16.85
C VAL A 262 -17.66 9.35 -15.85
N MET A 263 -18.92 9.16 -16.19
CA MET A 263 -19.97 8.59 -15.36
C MET A 263 -20.50 7.32 -16.01
N VAL A 264 -20.59 6.24 -15.25
CA VAL A 264 -21.30 5.01 -15.63
C VAL A 264 -22.43 4.82 -14.63
N SER A 265 -23.67 4.88 -15.10
CA SER A 265 -24.87 4.73 -14.26
C SER A 265 -25.70 3.55 -14.71
N ASP A 266 -26.23 2.81 -13.76
CA ASP A 266 -27.12 1.66 -13.98
C ASP A 266 -28.43 1.76 -13.19
N THR A 267 -29.45 1.04 -13.62
CA THR A 267 -30.72 0.88 -12.91
C THR A 267 -30.82 -0.50 -12.23
N GLY A 268 -29.69 -0.97 -11.72
CA GLY A 268 -29.57 -2.29 -11.10
C GLY A 268 -30.04 -2.35 -9.65
N SER A 269 -29.58 -3.37 -8.96
CA SER A 269 -29.92 -3.63 -7.55
C SER A 269 -29.46 -2.53 -6.59
N GLY A 270 -28.55 -1.65 -7.01
CA GLY A 270 -27.90 -0.70 -6.10
C GLY A 270 -27.01 -1.38 -5.06
N ILE A 271 -26.44 -0.58 -4.21
CA ILE A 271 -25.49 -0.97 -3.16
C ILE A 271 -25.98 -0.40 -1.82
N ALA A 272 -25.99 -1.23 -0.79
CA ALA A 272 -26.36 -0.80 0.56
C ALA A 272 -25.32 0.22 1.09
N ALA A 273 -25.77 1.23 1.83
CA ALA A 273 -24.91 2.30 2.34
C ALA A 273 -23.73 1.79 3.19
N GLU A 274 -23.90 0.66 3.87
CA GLU A 274 -22.88 0.01 4.70
C GLU A 274 -21.77 -0.68 3.86
N GLU A 275 -22.08 -1.01 2.61
CA GLU A 275 -21.18 -1.68 1.67
C GLU A 275 -20.38 -0.67 0.82
N LEU A 276 -20.92 0.53 0.55
CA LEU A 276 -20.30 1.56 -0.27
C LEU A 276 -18.84 1.86 0.08
N PRO A 277 -18.42 1.98 1.35
CA PRO A 277 -17.01 2.23 1.68
C PRO A 277 -16.07 1.09 1.30
N LYS A 278 -16.61 -0.13 1.11
CA LYS A 278 -15.85 -1.38 0.91
C LYS A 278 -15.77 -1.84 -0.54
N ILE A 279 -16.60 -1.29 -1.45
CA ILE A 279 -16.69 -1.78 -2.83
C ILE A 279 -15.39 -1.65 -3.63
N PHE A 280 -14.49 -0.77 -3.19
CA PHE A 280 -13.16 -0.60 -3.77
C PHE A 280 -12.09 -1.43 -3.06
N ASP A 281 -12.44 -2.22 -2.03
CA ASP A 281 -11.51 -3.12 -1.37
C ASP A 281 -11.27 -4.36 -2.24
N ARG A 282 -10.07 -4.91 -2.15
CA ARG A 282 -9.68 -6.09 -2.93
C ARG A 282 -10.54 -7.29 -2.56
N PHE A 283 -10.93 -8.05 -3.59
CA PHE A 283 -11.75 -9.26 -3.45
C PHE A 283 -13.10 -9.04 -2.77
N TYR A 284 -13.50 -7.78 -2.57
CA TYR A 284 -14.82 -7.50 -2.05
C TYR A 284 -15.89 -7.90 -3.07
N LYS A 285 -16.84 -8.69 -2.60
CA LYS A 285 -18.00 -9.17 -3.39
C LYS A 285 -19.25 -8.88 -2.58
N GLY A 286 -20.19 -8.14 -3.17
CA GLY A 286 -21.54 -8.04 -2.62
C GLY A 286 -22.25 -9.40 -2.65
N ARG A 287 -23.35 -9.52 -1.90
CA ARG A 287 -24.08 -10.79 -1.65
C ARG A 287 -24.46 -11.60 -2.90
N ALA A 288 -24.55 -10.98 -4.09
CA ALA A 288 -24.95 -11.61 -5.34
C ALA A 288 -23.87 -11.57 -6.45
N SER A 289 -22.62 -11.17 -6.14
CA SER A 289 -21.60 -10.92 -7.15
C SER A 289 -20.82 -12.18 -7.54
N ARG A 290 -20.76 -12.49 -8.86
CA ARG A 290 -19.95 -13.55 -9.47
C ARG A 290 -18.69 -13.00 -10.15
N GLY A 291 -17.90 -12.17 -9.52
CA GLY A 291 -16.69 -11.60 -10.11
C GLY A 291 -15.45 -11.92 -9.28
N SER A 292 -14.28 -11.51 -9.76
CA SER A 292 -13.01 -11.60 -9.01
C SER A 292 -12.97 -10.67 -7.79
N GLY A 293 -13.80 -9.62 -7.74
CA GLY A 293 -13.73 -8.58 -6.73
C GLY A 293 -12.52 -7.65 -6.89
N LEU A 294 -11.79 -7.72 -8.02
CA LEU A 294 -10.62 -6.90 -8.31
C LEU A 294 -10.93 -5.71 -9.23
N GLY A 295 -11.95 -5.80 -10.09
CA GLY A 295 -12.19 -4.82 -11.14
C GLY A 295 -12.34 -3.37 -10.64
N LEU A 296 -13.09 -3.14 -9.54
CA LEU A 296 -13.26 -1.80 -8.97
C LEU A 296 -11.98 -1.30 -8.28
N THR A 297 -11.23 -2.18 -7.63
CA THR A 297 -9.92 -1.85 -7.04
C THR A 297 -8.93 -1.46 -8.12
N ILE A 298 -8.87 -2.20 -9.22
CA ILE A 298 -8.03 -1.90 -10.39
C ILE A 298 -8.45 -0.56 -10.99
N ALA A 299 -9.74 -0.34 -11.21
CA ALA A 299 -10.24 0.93 -11.74
C ALA A 299 -9.81 2.11 -10.85
N ARG A 300 -9.95 2.02 -9.53
CA ARG A 300 -9.50 3.05 -8.60
C ARG A 300 -8.00 3.31 -8.70
N ASN A 301 -7.18 2.25 -8.71
CA ASN A 301 -5.73 2.38 -8.77
C ASN A 301 -5.27 2.99 -10.10
N LEU A 302 -5.87 2.59 -11.23
CA LEU A 302 -5.54 3.13 -12.54
C LEU A 302 -5.96 4.61 -12.67
N VAL A 303 -7.14 4.98 -12.18
CA VAL A 303 -7.59 6.38 -12.14
C VAL A 303 -6.65 7.21 -11.25
N ALA A 304 -6.29 6.73 -10.07
CA ALA A 304 -5.35 7.41 -9.18
C ALA A 304 -3.95 7.56 -9.80
N ALA A 305 -3.46 6.56 -10.55
CA ALA A 305 -2.19 6.64 -11.29
C ALA A 305 -2.21 7.73 -12.38
N HIS A 306 -3.39 8.07 -12.91
CA HIS A 306 -3.59 9.19 -13.84
C HIS A 306 -3.79 10.55 -13.12
N GLY A 307 -3.80 10.56 -11.78
CA GLY A 307 -4.04 11.75 -10.96
C GLY A 307 -5.51 12.12 -10.81
N GLY A 308 -6.41 11.18 -11.14
CA GLY A 308 -7.85 11.33 -11.00
C GLY A 308 -8.39 10.72 -9.71
N GLU A 309 -9.69 10.83 -9.53
CA GLU A 309 -10.43 10.23 -8.42
C GLU A 309 -11.64 9.44 -8.96
N ILE A 310 -12.03 8.37 -8.26
CA ILE A 310 -13.24 7.61 -8.55
C ILE A 310 -14.12 7.57 -7.30
N ARG A 311 -15.43 7.71 -7.51
CA ARG A 311 -16.45 7.63 -6.47
C ARG A 311 -17.64 6.84 -6.93
N ALA A 312 -18.44 6.36 -5.98
CA ALA A 312 -19.70 5.67 -6.21
C ALA A 312 -20.80 6.32 -5.41
N ASP A 313 -21.92 6.57 -6.06
CA ASP A 313 -23.17 7.01 -5.46
C ASP A 313 -24.22 5.95 -5.77
N SER A 314 -24.86 5.38 -4.75
CA SER A 314 -25.81 4.30 -4.93
C SER A 314 -26.90 4.30 -3.88
N VAL A 315 -28.09 3.86 -4.28
CA VAL A 315 -29.20 3.59 -3.39
C VAL A 315 -29.72 2.20 -3.68
N GLU A 316 -29.81 1.37 -2.66
CA GLU A 316 -30.32 0.00 -2.78
C GLU A 316 -31.69 -0.01 -3.46
N GLY A 317 -31.85 -0.84 -4.50
CA GLY A 317 -33.06 -0.95 -5.33
C GLY A 317 -33.23 0.15 -6.39
N LYS A 318 -32.31 1.14 -6.50
CA LYS A 318 -32.43 2.24 -7.47
C LYS A 318 -31.27 2.28 -8.49
N GLY A 319 -30.25 1.48 -8.30
CA GLY A 319 -29.07 1.46 -9.15
C GLY A 319 -27.86 2.15 -8.58
N THR A 320 -26.80 2.23 -9.37
CA THR A 320 -25.49 2.76 -8.99
C THR A 320 -24.98 3.75 -10.04
N GLU A 321 -24.31 4.79 -9.58
CA GLU A 321 -23.57 5.75 -10.38
C GLU A 321 -22.09 5.72 -9.96
N MET A 322 -21.22 5.34 -10.91
CA MET A 322 -19.78 5.36 -10.74
C MET A 322 -19.22 6.53 -11.54
N THR A 323 -18.57 7.46 -10.87
CA THR A 323 -17.95 8.63 -11.53
C THR A 323 -16.45 8.63 -11.29
N PHE A 324 -15.67 8.77 -12.36
CA PHE A 324 -14.24 9.03 -12.24
C PHE A 324 -13.83 10.29 -12.97
N THR A 325 -12.74 10.93 -12.54
CA THR A 325 -12.21 12.15 -13.11
C THR A 325 -10.82 11.93 -13.69
N LEU A 326 -10.51 12.65 -14.77
CA LEU A 326 -9.18 12.68 -15.38
C LEU A 326 -8.74 14.14 -15.45
N PRO A 327 -7.66 14.57 -14.80
CA PRO A 327 -7.22 15.94 -14.80
C PRO A 327 -6.80 16.37 -16.22
N LEU A 328 -7.23 17.55 -16.63
CA LEU A 328 -6.69 18.19 -17.82
C LEU A 328 -5.23 18.54 -17.57
N ALA A 329 -4.36 18.35 -18.55
CA ALA A 329 -2.98 18.82 -18.45
C ALA A 329 -3.03 20.33 -18.20
N GLY A 330 -2.55 20.77 -17.02
CA GLY A 330 -2.43 22.21 -16.75
C GLY A 330 -1.53 22.87 -17.82
N PRO A 331 -1.66 24.18 -18.06
CA PRO A 331 -0.85 24.93 -19.05
C PRO A 331 0.62 25.01 -18.59
N GLY A 332 1.29 23.89 -18.35
CA GLY A 332 2.66 23.82 -17.81
C GLY A 332 3.26 22.42 -17.69
N GLY A 333 2.65 21.40 -18.29
CA GLY A 333 3.28 20.07 -18.36
C GLY A 333 4.40 20.06 -19.40
N PRO A 334 5.53 19.33 -19.19
CA PRO A 334 6.65 19.30 -20.12
C PRO A 334 6.21 18.72 -21.47
N THR A 335 6.54 19.46 -22.53
CA THR A 335 6.49 19.05 -23.95
C THR A 335 7.47 17.94 -24.22
#